data_56544b49865682baa50df3ece4086b53
#
_entry.id   56544b49865682baa50df3ece4086b53
#
_cell.length_a   1.000
_cell.length_b   1.000
_cell.length_c   1.000
_cell.angle_alpha   90.00
_cell.angle_beta   90.00
_cell.angle_gamma   90.00
#
_symmetry.space_group_name_H-M   'P 1'
#
loop_
_entity.id
_entity.type
_entity.pdbx_description
1 polymer ?
#
loop_
_entity_poly.entity_id
_entity_poly.type
_entity_poly.pdbx_seq_one_letter_code
_entity_poly.pdbx_strand_id
1 'polypeptide(L)'
;MATIQIEPPAPEDKAAWATLFQGYRRFYEMPDDPDVIERVWGWIHDPAQQTECLLARDASGQPIGLAHFRSLARPLSGTEAGFLDDLFVS
;
A
#
# COMPACT_ATOMS: atom_id res chain seq x y z
N MET A 1 -4.15 -19.07 17.80
CA MET A 1 -4.37 -18.78 16.37
C MET A 1 -3.97 -17.34 16.08
N ALA A 2 -3.13 -17.12 15.10
CA ALA A 2 -2.74 -15.77 14.72
C ALA A 2 -3.93 -15.05 14.06
N THR A 3 -4.18 -13.80 14.45
CA THR A 3 -5.19 -12.95 13.85
C THR A 3 -4.51 -11.91 12.98
N ILE A 4 -4.90 -11.86 11.71
CA ILE A 4 -4.42 -10.85 10.76
C ILE A 4 -5.49 -9.77 10.62
N GLN A 5 -5.11 -8.53 10.80
CA GLN A 5 -5.98 -7.37 10.57
C GLN A 5 -5.57 -6.66 9.30
N ILE A 6 -6.54 -6.26 8.51
CA ILE A 6 -6.32 -5.52 7.25
C ILE A 6 -6.99 -4.16 7.39
N GLU A 7 -6.22 -3.09 7.26
CA GLU A 7 -6.74 -1.74 7.44
C GLU A 7 -5.86 -0.70 6.73
N PRO A 8 -6.40 0.48 6.43
CA PRO A 8 -5.60 1.58 5.88
C PRO A 8 -4.50 1.99 6.86
N PRO A 9 -3.36 2.51 6.34
CA PRO A 9 -2.29 2.98 7.20
C PRO A 9 -2.67 4.25 7.94
N ALA A 10 -2.31 4.33 9.22
CA ALA A 10 -2.40 5.55 10.01
C ALA A 10 -1.09 6.36 9.87
N PRO A 11 -1.08 7.65 10.26
CA PRO A 11 0.15 8.46 10.15
C PRO A 11 1.36 7.85 10.84
N GLU A 12 1.18 7.18 11.98
CA GLU A 12 2.25 6.52 12.73
C GLU A 12 2.81 5.28 12.03
N ASP A 13 2.16 4.78 11.00
CA ASP A 13 2.61 3.61 10.25
C ASP A 13 3.65 3.93 9.18
N LYS A 14 3.99 5.20 8.98
CA LYS A 14 4.85 5.61 7.87
C LYS A 14 6.16 4.85 7.79
N ALA A 15 6.87 4.72 8.91
CA ALA A 15 8.17 4.06 8.92
C ALA A 15 8.06 2.57 8.57
N ALA A 16 7.06 1.87 9.12
CA ALA A 16 6.84 0.45 8.83
C ALA A 16 6.39 0.25 7.37
N TRP A 17 5.48 1.10 6.89
CA TRP A 17 5.06 1.07 5.48
C TRP A 17 6.25 1.31 4.55
N ALA A 18 7.09 2.31 4.85
CA ALA A 18 8.27 2.62 4.03
C ALA A 18 9.22 1.42 3.95
N THR A 19 9.44 0.73 5.07
CA THR A 19 10.28 -0.47 5.09
C THR A 19 9.71 -1.56 4.18
N LEU A 20 8.40 -1.81 4.25
CA LEU A 20 7.73 -2.78 3.39
C LEU A 20 7.82 -2.38 1.91
N PHE A 21 7.54 -1.13 1.60
CA PHE A 21 7.55 -0.65 0.22
C PHE A 21 8.97 -0.68 -0.37
N GLN A 22 9.97 -0.31 0.41
CA GLN A 22 11.37 -0.46 -0.03
C GLN A 22 11.73 -1.93 -0.28
N GLY A 23 11.27 -2.85 0.56
CA GLY A 23 11.46 -4.29 0.35
C GLY A 23 10.85 -4.76 -0.97
N TYR A 24 9.66 -4.30 -1.28
CA TYR A 24 8.97 -4.57 -2.54
C TYR A 24 9.78 -4.03 -3.73
N ARG A 25 10.23 -2.77 -3.65
CA ARG A 25 11.01 -2.14 -4.71
C ARG A 25 12.34 -2.88 -4.95
N ARG A 26 13.02 -3.28 -3.87
CA ARG A 26 14.26 -4.06 -3.96
C ARG A 26 14.04 -5.42 -4.60
N PHE A 27 12.92 -6.06 -4.33
CA PHE A 27 12.56 -7.33 -4.96
C PHE A 27 12.51 -7.19 -6.49
N TYR A 28 12.07 -6.03 -7.00
CA TYR A 28 12.05 -5.72 -8.42
C TYR A 28 13.30 -4.98 -8.89
N GLU A 29 14.37 -5.01 -8.11
CA GLU A 29 15.66 -4.42 -8.45
C GLU A 29 15.59 -2.91 -8.73
N MET A 30 14.63 -2.22 -8.09
CA MET A 30 14.54 -0.77 -8.17
C MET A 30 15.53 -0.13 -7.20
N PRO A 31 16.22 0.94 -7.61
CA PRO A 31 17.12 1.64 -6.70
C PRO A 31 16.35 2.28 -5.54
N ASP A 32 16.99 2.36 -4.37
CA ASP A 32 16.41 3.08 -3.24
C ASP A 32 16.27 4.56 -3.61
N ASP A 33 15.07 5.09 -3.38
CA ASP A 33 14.75 6.48 -3.73
C ASP A 33 13.81 7.07 -2.66
N PRO A 34 14.35 7.84 -1.71
CA PRO A 34 13.53 8.44 -0.66
C PRO A 34 12.43 9.37 -1.19
N ASP A 35 12.65 10.02 -2.33
CA ASP A 35 11.65 10.93 -2.90
C ASP A 35 10.43 10.15 -3.40
N VAL A 36 10.63 8.96 -3.96
CA VAL A 36 9.52 8.08 -4.35
C VAL A 36 8.73 7.65 -3.12
N ILE A 37 9.41 7.27 -2.05
CA ILE A 37 8.77 6.85 -0.80
C ILE A 37 7.88 7.99 -0.27
N GLU A 38 8.40 9.19 -0.18
CA GLU A 38 7.63 10.36 0.31
C GLU A 38 6.46 10.69 -0.61
N ARG A 39 6.67 10.62 -1.92
CA ARG A 39 5.63 10.94 -2.89
C ARG A 39 4.46 9.95 -2.80
N VAL A 40 4.75 8.66 -2.76
CA VAL A 40 3.70 7.63 -2.70
C VAL A 40 2.97 7.69 -1.37
N TRP A 41 3.67 7.93 -0.26
CA TRP A 41 3.03 8.14 1.04
C TRP A 41 2.04 9.31 0.99
N GLY A 42 2.44 10.41 0.35
CA GLY A 42 1.55 11.55 0.15
C GLY A 42 0.32 11.20 -0.69
N TRP A 43 0.49 10.40 -1.74
CA TRP A 43 -0.62 9.97 -2.59
C TRP A 43 -1.64 9.15 -1.81
N ILE A 44 -1.19 8.24 -0.96
CA ILE A 44 -2.07 7.37 -0.18
C ILE A 44 -3.02 8.19 0.69
N HIS A 45 -2.57 9.34 1.19
CA HIS A 45 -3.35 10.20 2.08
C HIS A 45 -4.03 11.38 1.37
N ASP A 46 -3.88 11.50 0.06
CA ASP A 46 -4.46 12.60 -0.73
C ASP A 46 -5.74 12.12 -1.41
N PRO A 47 -6.91 12.63 -1.01
CA PRO A 47 -8.17 12.22 -1.64
C PRO A 47 -8.29 12.57 -3.12
N ALA A 48 -7.43 13.46 -3.64
CA ALA A 48 -7.38 13.76 -5.07
C ALA A 48 -6.59 12.73 -5.87
N GLN A 49 -5.85 11.82 -5.22
CA GLN A 49 -5.09 10.77 -5.86
C GLN A 49 -5.87 9.46 -5.86
N GLN A 50 -5.62 8.62 -6.87
CA GLN A 50 -6.29 7.33 -7.00
C GLN A 50 -5.67 6.24 -6.12
N THR A 51 -4.41 6.39 -5.75
CA THR A 51 -3.67 5.37 -5.00
C THR A 51 -4.22 5.20 -3.60
N GLU A 52 -4.57 3.96 -3.27
CA GLU A 52 -5.01 3.56 -1.94
C GLU A 52 -4.08 2.48 -1.40
N CYS A 53 -4.06 2.32 -0.09
CA CYS A 53 -3.20 1.33 0.56
C CYS A 53 -3.96 0.61 1.66
N LEU A 54 -3.70 -0.70 1.77
CA LEU A 54 -4.07 -1.48 2.94
C LEU A 54 -2.82 -2.11 3.52
N LEU A 55 -2.74 -2.14 4.84
CA LEU A 55 -1.70 -2.85 5.57
C LEU A 55 -2.28 -4.11 6.19
N ALA A 56 -1.52 -5.19 6.14
CA ALA A 56 -1.79 -6.39 6.91
C ALA A 56 -0.94 -6.35 8.17
N ARG A 57 -1.58 -6.53 9.34
CA ARG A 57 -0.92 -6.53 10.64
C ARG A 57 -0.99 -7.91 11.27
N ASP A 58 0.08 -8.31 11.93
CA ASP A 58 0.06 -9.54 12.71
C ASP A 58 -0.68 -9.34 14.05
N ALA A 59 -0.70 -10.38 14.89
CA ALA A 59 -1.39 -10.35 16.18
C ALA A 59 -0.84 -9.30 17.14
N SER A 60 0.43 -8.87 16.96
CA SER A 60 1.03 -7.83 17.79
C SER A 60 0.76 -6.41 17.25
N GLY A 61 0.09 -6.30 16.11
CA GLY A 61 -0.18 -5.02 15.45
C GLY A 61 0.92 -4.56 14.52
N GLN A 62 1.96 -5.36 14.32
CA GLN A 62 3.08 -5.02 13.44
C GLN A 62 2.67 -5.19 11.97
N PRO A 63 2.85 -4.17 11.12
CA PRO A 63 2.63 -4.34 9.69
C PRO A 63 3.59 -5.36 9.09
N ILE A 64 3.04 -6.35 8.40
CA ILE A 64 3.79 -7.43 7.76
C ILE A 64 3.57 -7.51 6.26
N GLY A 65 2.63 -6.75 5.73
CA GLY A 65 2.35 -6.72 4.30
C GLY A 65 1.63 -5.46 3.89
N LEU A 66 1.73 -5.13 2.60
CA LEU A 66 1.00 -4.01 2.03
C LEU A 66 0.38 -4.36 0.68
N ALA A 67 -0.69 -3.64 0.35
CA ALA A 67 -1.25 -3.62 -0.99
C ALA A 67 -1.49 -2.17 -1.40
N HIS A 68 -1.03 -1.80 -2.59
CA HIS A 68 -1.43 -0.55 -3.24
C HIS A 68 -2.40 -0.88 -4.36
N PHE A 69 -3.51 -0.16 -4.41
CA PHE A 69 -4.55 -0.42 -5.40
C PHE A 69 -5.26 0.88 -5.76
N ARG A 70 -6.08 0.81 -6.79
CA ARG A 70 -6.91 1.94 -7.24
C ARG A 70 -8.19 1.41 -7.86
N SER A 71 -9.22 2.25 -7.85
CA SER A 71 -10.48 1.96 -8.52
C SER A 71 -10.43 2.48 -9.95
N LEU A 72 -11.02 1.72 -10.87
CA LEU A 72 -11.16 2.11 -12.28
C LEU A 72 -12.64 2.14 -12.63
N ALA A 73 -13.07 3.22 -13.27
CA ALA A 73 -14.41 3.29 -13.83
C ALA A 73 -14.50 2.41 -15.07
N ARG A 74 -15.61 1.67 -15.19
CA ARG A 74 -15.91 0.81 -16.33
C ARG A 74 -17.20 1.32 -16.99
N PRO A 75 -17.11 2.26 -17.94
CA PRO A 75 -18.29 2.90 -18.50
C PRO A 75 -19.27 1.92 -19.18
N LEU A 76 -18.75 0.90 -19.86
CA LEU A 76 -19.59 -0.05 -20.58
C LEU A 76 -20.61 -0.76 -19.68
N SER A 77 -20.20 -1.06 -18.44
CA SER A 77 -21.07 -1.73 -17.47
C SER A 77 -21.65 -0.78 -16.43
N GLY A 78 -21.18 0.47 -16.38
CA GLY A 78 -21.57 1.41 -15.33
C GLY A 78 -21.09 1.01 -13.95
N THR A 79 -19.99 0.25 -13.88
CA THR A 79 -19.43 -0.26 -12.62
C THR A 79 -18.00 0.22 -12.43
N GLU A 80 -17.43 -0.05 -11.25
CA GLU A 80 -16.02 0.16 -10.95
C GLU A 80 -15.34 -1.19 -10.74
N ALA A 81 -14.05 -1.25 -11.06
CA ALA A 81 -13.19 -2.40 -10.80
C ALA A 81 -11.99 -1.95 -10.00
N GLY A 82 -11.47 -2.83 -9.14
CA GLY A 82 -10.21 -2.61 -8.47
C GLY A 82 -9.04 -3.04 -9.34
N PHE A 83 -7.94 -2.30 -9.27
CA PHE A 83 -6.67 -2.65 -9.91
C PHE A 83 -5.59 -2.73 -8.86
N LEU A 84 -4.99 -3.90 -8.72
CA LEU A 84 -3.90 -4.12 -7.77
C LEU A 84 -2.57 -3.74 -8.43
N ASP A 85 -1.95 -2.67 -7.91
CA ASP A 85 -0.65 -2.20 -8.42
C ASP A 85 0.51 -2.95 -7.78
N ASP A 86 0.50 -3.06 -6.45
CA ASP A 86 1.60 -3.63 -5.67
C ASP A 86 1.05 -4.52 -4.57
N LEU A 87 1.69 -5.67 -4.36
CA LEU A 87 1.38 -6.56 -3.25
C LEU A 87 2.69 -7.15 -2.72
N PHE A 88 2.95 -6.95 -1.44
CA PHE A 88 4.17 -7.44 -0.81
C PHE A 88 3.89 -7.92 0.62
N VAL A 89 4.46 -9.06 0.95
CA VAL A 89 4.43 -9.63 2.31
C VAL A 89 5.88 -9.93 2.70
N SER A 90 6.28 -9.41 3.86
CA SER A 90 7.63 -9.64 4.40
C SER A 90 7.81 -11.06 4.92
#